data_68f94d832e623ca84ccd8e9030282945
#
_entry.id   68f94d832e623ca84ccd8e9030282945
#
_cell.length_a   1.000
_cell.length_b   1.000
_cell.length_c   1.000
_cell.angle_alpha   90.00
_cell.angle_beta   90.00
_cell.angle_gamma   90.00
#
_symmetry.space_group_name_H-M   'P 1'
#
loop_
_entity.id
_entity.type
_entity.pdbx_description
1 polymer ?
#
loop_
_entity_poly.entity_id
_entity_poly.type
_entity_poly.pdbx_seq_one_letter_code
_entity_poly.pdbx_strand_id
1 'polypeptide(L)'
;CFVAHTDTVHYINHNLKVVELEENGQKILTGVDSETMKPSGIGGDDKCGVYLCLEMLDKLDNVKAAFFVSEEIGCLGSKQADTEFFQNVGYAIQYDSPKGNSMSMSLMGKDLFNKTSDFGDKVSPLILEHGITDWARHPFTDIWPLMEKFNFSCLNLAAGYYNYHTSKEYVIVDDVQNAFELGLKLHQI
;
A
#
# COMPACT_ATOMS: atom_id res chain seq x y z
N CYS A 1 13.14 0.56 -0.45
CA CYS A 1 12.40 -0.14 -1.51
C CYS A 1 10.91 0.10 -1.32
N PHE A 2 10.18 0.43 -2.39
CA PHE A 2 8.73 0.51 -2.39
C PHE A 2 8.14 -0.80 -2.91
N VAL A 3 6.99 -1.21 -2.35
CA VAL A 3 6.38 -2.51 -2.63
C VAL A 3 4.88 -2.33 -2.88
N ALA A 4 4.35 -3.02 -3.86
CA ALA A 4 2.93 -3.12 -4.15
C ALA A 4 2.60 -4.47 -4.76
N HIS A 5 1.34 -4.87 -4.77
CA HIS A 5 0.89 -6.04 -5.52
C HIS A 5 0.00 -5.67 -6.71
N THR A 6 -0.05 -6.56 -7.69
CA THR A 6 -0.73 -6.31 -8.97
C THR A 6 -2.00 -7.13 -9.17
N ASP A 7 -2.25 -8.12 -8.32
CA ASP A 7 -3.48 -8.89 -8.30
C ASP A 7 -4.57 -8.18 -7.45
N THR A 8 -5.77 -8.64 -7.59
CA THR A 8 -6.95 -8.16 -6.84
C THR A 8 -7.95 -9.31 -6.72
N VAL A 9 -8.78 -9.29 -5.68
CA VAL A 9 -9.87 -10.26 -5.50
C VAL A 9 -11.01 -10.09 -6.52
N HIS A 10 -11.05 -8.98 -7.25
CA HIS A 10 -12.12 -8.70 -8.18
C HIS A 10 -12.00 -9.51 -9.48
N TYR A 11 -13.13 -10.00 -9.98
CA TYR A 11 -13.18 -10.57 -11.33
C TYR A 11 -12.89 -9.50 -12.37
N ILE A 12 -12.25 -9.90 -13.48
CA ILE A 12 -12.02 -9.03 -14.63
C ILE A 12 -13.37 -8.55 -15.16
N ASN A 13 -13.61 -7.26 -15.06
CA ASN A 13 -14.79 -6.62 -15.65
C ASN A 13 -14.31 -5.72 -16.81
N HIS A 14 -14.54 -6.18 -18.05
CA HIS A 14 -14.16 -5.42 -19.25
C HIS A 14 -14.99 -4.14 -19.45
N ASN A 15 -16.10 -4.01 -18.75
CA ASN A 15 -16.98 -2.85 -18.78
C ASN A 15 -16.75 -1.91 -17.59
N LEU A 16 -15.69 -2.14 -16.79
CA LEU A 16 -15.34 -1.29 -15.66
C LEU A 16 -15.04 0.12 -16.15
N LYS A 17 -15.78 1.07 -15.61
CA LYS A 17 -15.53 2.51 -15.78
C LYS A 17 -15.24 3.14 -14.43
N VAL A 18 -14.16 3.88 -14.34
CA VAL A 18 -13.86 4.73 -13.17
C VAL A 18 -14.71 5.99 -13.24
N VAL A 19 -15.37 6.31 -12.15
CA VAL A 19 -16.18 7.52 -11.98
C VAL A 19 -15.57 8.37 -10.88
N GLU A 20 -15.39 9.64 -11.15
CA GLU A 20 -14.99 10.64 -10.18
C GLU A 20 -16.24 11.27 -9.56
N LEU A 21 -16.28 11.32 -8.24
CA LEU A 21 -17.32 11.95 -7.45
C LEU A 21 -16.68 12.99 -6.53
N GLU A 22 -17.45 13.99 -6.13
CA GLU A 22 -17.07 14.93 -5.07
C GLU A 22 -18.07 14.79 -3.92
N GLU A 23 -17.58 14.46 -2.73
CA GLU A 23 -18.41 14.33 -1.54
C GLU A 23 -17.71 15.00 -0.36
N ASN A 24 -18.42 15.91 0.32
CA ASN A 24 -17.89 16.67 1.45
C ASN A 24 -16.56 17.42 1.14
N GLY A 25 -16.36 17.85 -0.10
CA GLY A 25 -15.12 18.52 -0.54
C GLY A 25 -13.95 17.56 -0.81
N GLN A 26 -14.17 16.26 -0.78
CA GLN A 26 -13.18 15.25 -1.12
C GLN A 26 -13.46 14.66 -2.51
N LYS A 27 -12.39 14.47 -3.27
CA LYS A 27 -12.43 13.77 -4.56
C LYS A 27 -12.38 12.26 -4.31
N ILE A 28 -13.40 11.55 -4.81
CA ILE A 28 -13.55 10.10 -4.66
C ILE A 28 -13.54 9.45 -6.04
N LEU A 29 -12.77 8.38 -6.19
CA LEU A 29 -12.81 7.51 -7.37
C LEU A 29 -13.51 6.21 -7.01
N THR A 30 -14.47 5.78 -7.84
CA THR A 30 -15.17 4.50 -7.67
C THR A 30 -15.38 3.80 -9.00
N GLY A 31 -15.67 2.51 -8.97
CA GLY A 31 -15.91 1.71 -10.15
C GLY A 31 -17.41 1.48 -10.39
N VAL A 32 -17.81 1.55 -11.65
CA VAL A 32 -19.13 1.11 -12.11
C VAL A 32 -18.98 0.24 -13.35
N ASP A 33 -19.86 -0.73 -13.49
CA ASP A 33 -20.04 -1.45 -14.74
C ASP A 33 -20.85 -0.58 -15.70
N SER A 34 -20.27 -0.24 -16.85
CA SER A 34 -20.85 0.74 -17.79
C SER A 34 -22.10 0.24 -18.53
N GLU A 35 -22.36 -1.07 -18.55
CA GLU A 35 -23.56 -1.64 -19.16
C GLU A 35 -24.72 -1.73 -18.16
N THR A 36 -24.41 -2.19 -16.94
CA THR A 36 -25.44 -2.42 -15.93
C THR A 36 -25.63 -1.26 -14.97
N MET A 37 -24.73 -0.29 -14.98
CA MET A 37 -24.65 0.85 -14.05
C MET A 37 -24.59 0.43 -12.57
N LYS A 38 -24.16 -0.79 -12.29
CA LYS A 38 -23.97 -1.29 -10.93
C LYS A 38 -22.55 -0.99 -10.41
N PRO A 39 -22.40 -0.83 -9.09
CA PRO A 39 -21.06 -0.72 -8.49
C PRO A 39 -20.19 -1.93 -8.85
N SER A 40 -18.95 -1.65 -9.18
CA SER A 40 -17.91 -2.66 -9.48
C SER A 40 -16.63 -2.27 -8.74
N GLY A 41 -15.99 -3.21 -8.09
CA GLY A 41 -14.74 -2.94 -7.38
C GLY A 41 -13.70 -2.30 -8.30
N ILE A 42 -13.12 -1.21 -7.86
CA ILE A 42 -12.13 -0.44 -8.63
C ILE A 42 -10.73 -1.08 -8.57
N GLY A 43 -10.48 -1.94 -7.56
CA GLY A 43 -9.18 -2.53 -7.30
C GLY A 43 -8.18 -1.47 -6.77
N GLY A 44 -8.65 -0.59 -5.90
CA GLY A 44 -7.81 0.36 -5.17
C GLY A 44 -6.77 -0.37 -4.35
N ASP A 45 -7.14 -1.51 -3.81
CA ASP A 45 -6.34 -2.59 -3.29
C ASP A 45 -5.85 -3.49 -4.46
N ASP A 46 -4.59 -3.40 -4.97
CA ASP A 46 -3.55 -2.45 -4.53
C ASP A 46 -3.07 -1.52 -5.68
N LYS A 47 -3.97 -1.10 -6.57
CA LYS A 47 -3.60 -0.13 -7.63
C LYS A 47 -3.14 1.22 -7.07
N CYS A 48 -3.59 1.58 -5.85
CA CYS A 48 -3.08 2.76 -5.16
C CYS A 48 -1.59 2.60 -4.85
N GLY A 49 -1.18 1.46 -4.31
CA GLY A 49 0.22 1.16 -4.05
C GLY A 49 1.05 1.08 -5.34
N VAL A 50 0.51 0.47 -6.40
CA VAL A 50 1.18 0.45 -7.71
C VAL A 50 1.42 1.88 -8.22
N TYR A 51 0.41 2.74 -8.18
CA TYR A 51 0.54 4.15 -8.55
C TYR A 51 1.61 4.86 -7.71
N LEU A 52 1.55 4.72 -6.39
CA LEU A 52 2.51 5.33 -5.46
C LEU A 52 3.95 4.86 -5.74
N CYS A 53 4.16 3.56 -5.97
CA CYS A 53 5.47 3.02 -6.34
C CYS A 53 6.01 3.63 -7.64
N LEU A 54 5.16 3.81 -8.65
CA LEU A 54 5.54 4.42 -9.93
C LEU A 54 5.90 5.90 -9.76
N GLU A 55 5.12 6.66 -8.98
CA GLU A 55 5.42 8.06 -8.67
C GLU A 55 6.74 8.21 -7.88
N MET A 56 7.02 7.29 -6.94
CA MET A 56 8.30 7.30 -6.23
C MET A 56 9.49 7.01 -7.15
N LEU A 57 9.34 6.10 -8.11
CA LEU A 57 10.38 5.84 -9.12
C LEU A 57 10.63 7.05 -10.03
N ASP A 58 9.59 7.83 -10.33
CA ASP A 58 9.72 9.05 -11.15
C ASP A 58 10.38 10.21 -10.39
N LYS A 59 10.16 10.32 -9.08
CA LYS A 59 10.58 11.46 -8.26
C LYS A 59 11.89 11.28 -7.51
N LEU A 60 12.30 10.02 -7.25
CA LEU A 60 13.39 9.73 -6.34
C LEU A 60 14.52 8.99 -7.04
N ASP A 61 15.76 9.40 -6.74
CA ASP A 61 16.95 8.65 -7.11
C ASP A 61 17.27 7.55 -6.09
N ASN A 62 17.97 6.51 -6.55
CA ASN A 62 18.47 5.42 -5.71
C ASN A 62 17.39 4.63 -4.95
N VAL A 63 16.22 4.48 -5.54
CA VAL A 63 15.14 3.66 -5.03
C VAL A 63 14.90 2.42 -5.89
N LYS A 64 14.28 1.43 -5.30
CA LYS A 64 13.78 0.23 -5.99
C LYS A 64 12.27 0.16 -5.79
N ALA A 65 11.57 -0.40 -6.77
CA ALA A 65 10.19 -0.81 -6.60
C ALA A 65 10.03 -2.30 -6.95
N ALA A 66 9.28 -3.02 -6.15
CA ALA A 66 8.95 -4.42 -6.36
C ALA A 66 7.44 -4.57 -6.48
N PHE A 67 7.00 -5.21 -7.55
CA PHE A 67 5.58 -5.47 -7.82
C PHE A 67 5.36 -6.99 -7.76
N PHE A 68 4.56 -7.42 -6.79
CA PHE A 68 4.30 -8.82 -6.59
C PHE A 68 2.95 -9.26 -7.18
N VAL A 69 2.79 -10.55 -7.32
CA VAL A 69 1.56 -11.22 -7.76
C VAL A 69 1.13 -12.20 -6.69
N SER A 70 -0.17 -12.53 -6.67
CA SER A 70 -0.72 -13.53 -5.74
C SER A 70 -0.52 -13.14 -4.26
N GLU A 71 -0.62 -11.84 -3.95
CA GLU A 71 -0.69 -11.34 -2.59
C GLU A 71 -1.97 -11.83 -1.93
N GLU A 72 -3.10 -11.64 -2.59
CA GLU A 72 -4.47 -11.94 -2.15
C GLU A 72 -4.74 -13.42 -1.82
N ILE A 73 -3.87 -14.30 -2.25
CA ILE A 73 -3.92 -15.74 -1.95
C ILE A 73 -2.73 -16.20 -1.09
N GLY A 74 -2.13 -15.28 -0.34
CA GLY A 74 -1.12 -15.53 0.67
C GLY A 74 0.31 -15.17 0.28
N CYS A 75 0.52 -14.05 -0.39
CA CYS A 75 1.84 -13.46 -0.68
C CYS A 75 2.79 -14.43 -1.40
N LEU A 76 2.28 -15.16 -2.42
CA LEU A 76 3.07 -16.21 -3.07
C LEU A 76 4.23 -15.63 -3.87
N GLY A 77 4.04 -14.45 -4.47
CA GLY A 77 5.09 -13.77 -5.23
C GLY A 77 6.24 -13.30 -4.34
N SER A 78 5.95 -12.60 -3.26
CA SER A 78 6.98 -12.08 -2.37
C SER A 78 7.76 -13.16 -1.59
N LYS A 79 7.15 -14.31 -1.33
CA LYS A 79 7.86 -15.49 -0.81
C LYS A 79 8.97 -15.99 -1.74
N GLN A 80 8.85 -15.72 -3.05
CA GLN A 80 9.82 -16.09 -4.08
C GLN A 80 10.72 -14.91 -4.49
N ALA A 81 10.70 -13.80 -3.74
CA ALA A 81 11.46 -12.60 -4.04
C ALA A 81 12.94 -12.90 -4.32
N ASP A 82 13.46 -12.27 -5.37
CA ASP A 82 14.86 -12.44 -5.79
C ASP A 82 15.82 -11.84 -4.74
N THR A 83 16.74 -12.67 -4.28
CA THR A 83 17.72 -12.27 -3.27
C THR A 83 18.68 -11.20 -3.78
N GLU A 84 19.09 -11.26 -5.04
CA GLU A 84 20.00 -10.28 -5.62
C GLU A 84 19.34 -8.91 -5.75
N PHE A 85 18.06 -8.88 -6.13
CA PHE A 85 17.30 -7.62 -6.19
C PHE A 85 17.23 -6.90 -4.85
N PHE A 86 17.04 -7.62 -3.75
CA PHE A 86 16.90 -7.02 -2.41
C PHE A 86 18.23 -6.78 -1.68
N GLN A 87 19.38 -7.09 -2.30
CA GLN A 87 20.67 -6.68 -1.74
C GLN A 87 20.73 -5.14 -1.58
N ASN A 88 21.29 -4.70 -0.45
CA ASN A 88 21.45 -3.29 -0.08
C ASN A 88 20.12 -2.50 0.09
N VAL A 89 19.00 -3.18 0.32
CA VAL A 89 17.76 -2.53 0.76
C VAL A 89 17.86 -2.32 2.27
N GLY A 90 17.80 -1.07 2.71
CA GLY A 90 17.83 -0.71 4.14
C GLY A 90 16.48 -0.94 4.81
N TYR A 91 15.39 -0.63 4.10
CA TYR A 91 14.00 -0.85 4.54
C TYR A 91 13.04 -0.91 3.35
N ALA A 92 11.84 -1.45 3.57
CA ALA A 92 10.78 -1.50 2.57
C ALA A 92 9.50 -0.83 3.05
N ILE A 93 8.81 -0.14 2.14
CA ILE A 93 7.51 0.48 2.36
C ILE A 93 6.52 -0.14 1.37
N GLN A 94 5.46 -0.74 1.87
CA GLN A 94 4.31 -1.16 1.10
C GLN A 94 3.15 -0.21 1.38
N TYR A 95 2.34 0.09 0.37
CA TYR A 95 1.15 0.92 0.48
C TYR A 95 -0.10 0.05 0.32
N ASP A 96 -0.31 -0.83 1.29
CA ASP A 96 -1.34 -1.86 1.25
C ASP A 96 -2.09 -1.96 2.61
N SER A 97 -2.28 -0.80 3.26
CA SER A 97 -3.22 -0.64 4.36
C SER A 97 -4.41 0.19 3.92
N PRO A 98 -5.65 -0.19 4.29
CA PRO A 98 -6.84 0.54 3.89
C PRO A 98 -6.93 1.91 4.58
N LYS A 99 -7.82 2.78 4.06
CA LYS A 99 -8.08 4.14 4.54
C LYS A 99 -6.90 5.09 4.30
N GLY A 100 -6.99 6.31 4.87
CA GLY A 100 -5.94 7.32 4.83
C GLY A 100 -5.09 7.39 6.10
N ASN A 101 -5.46 6.66 7.15
CA ASN A 101 -4.87 6.82 8.49
C ASN A 101 -4.42 5.52 9.15
N SER A 102 -4.40 4.41 8.43
CA SER A 102 -4.02 3.12 8.99
C SER A 102 -2.61 2.69 8.61
N MET A 103 -2.02 1.83 9.42
CA MET A 103 -0.84 1.06 9.07
C MET A 103 -0.89 -0.32 9.73
N SER A 104 -0.27 -1.29 9.10
CA SER A 104 -0.12 -2.62 9.70
C SER A 104 1.05 -2.63 10.66
N MET A 105 0.79 -3.08 11.90
CA MET A 105 1.80 -3.16 12.96
C MET A 105 2.48 -4.51 13.05
N SER A 106 1.69 -5.55 12.92
CA SER A 106 2.18 -6.90 13.18
C SER A 106 1.44 -7.93 12.35
N LEU A 107 2.15 -8.99 12.02
CA LEU A 107 1.61 -10.17 11.39
C LEU A 107 2.08 -11.42 12.16
N MET A 108 1.17 -12.37 12.39
CA MET A 108 1.47 -13.65 13.10
C MET A 108 2.26 -13.46 14.41
N GLY A 109 2.00 -12.36 15.13
CA GLY A 109 2.62 -12.10 16.43
C GLY A 109 4.04 -11.52 16.36
N LYS A 110 4.54 -11.20 15.17
CA LYS A 110 5.81 -10.47 14.98
C LYS A 110 5.53 -9.05 14.51
N ASP A 111 6.29 -8.10 14.98
CA ASP A 111 6.17 -6.70 14.59
C ASP A 111 6.81 -6.46 13.22
N LEU A 112 6.05 -5.84 12.32
CA LEU A 112 6.55 -5.32 11.05
C LEU A 112 7.34 -4.03 11.24
N PHE A 113 6.98 -3.30 12.29
CA PHE A 113 7.53 -2.01 12.64
C PHE A 113 7.84 -1.97 14.14
N ASN A 114 9.10 -1.73 14.50
CA ASN A 114 9.53 -1.62 15.89
C ASN A 114 9.73 -0.14 16.27
N LYS A 115 8.84 0.39 17.11
CA LYS A 115 8.90 1.77 17.60
C LYS A 115 10.14 2.07 18.47
N THR A 116 10.77 1.06 19.04
CA THR A 116 11.90 1.23 19.96
C THR A 116 13.26 1.07 19.29
N SER A 117 13.28 0.81 17.98
CA SER A 117 14.52 0.80 17.19
C SER A 117 14.87 2.20 16.68
N ASP A 118 16.13 2.43 16.32
CA ASP A 118 16.56 3.69 15.69
C ASP A 118 15.72 4.04 14.45
N PHE A 119 15.31 3.04 13.69
CA PHE A 119 14.40 3.21 12.57
C PHE A 119 13.01 3.68 13.05
N GLY A 120 12.45 3.03 14.07
CA GLY A 120 11.19 3.41 14.68
C GLY A 120 11.18 4.85 15.20
N ASP A 121 12.25 5.27 15.85
CA ASP A 121 12.39 6.62 16.38
C ASP A 121 12.41 7.69 15.27
N LYS A 122 12.99 7.37 14.12
CA LYS A 122 13.03 8.28 12.95
C LYS A 122 11.70 8.36 12.21
N VAL A 123 11.01 7.23 12.01
CA VAL A 123 9.79 7.19 11.20
C VAL A 123 8.53 7.58 11.97
N SER A 124 8.47 7.30 13.29
CA SER A 124 7.26 7.54 14.08
C SER A 124 6.76 8.99 14.06
N PRO A 125 7.61 10.02 14.16
CA PRO A 125 7.14 11.40 14.07
C PRO A 125 6.50 11.72 12.71
N LEU A 126 7.09 11.25 11.61
CA LEU A 126 6.59 11.48 10.26
C LEU A 126 5.25 10.78 10.03
N ILE A 127 5.11 9.54 10.51
CA ILE A 127 3.87 8.77 10.45
C ILE A 127 2.74 9.52 11.17
N LEU A 128 2.99 10.03 12.38
CA LEU A 128 2.01 10.77 13.16
C LEU A 128 1.67 12.13 12.53
N GLU A 129 2.66 12.85 11.99
CA GLU A 129 2.45 14.12 11.28
C GLU A 129 1.51 13.96 10.09
N HIS A 130 1.57 12.82 9.39
CA HIS A 130 0.69 12.48 8.27
C HIS A 130 -0.63 11.82 8.69
N GLY A 131 -0.96 11.84 9.98
CA GLY A 131 -2.26 11.40 10.49
C GLY A 131 -2.44 9.88 10.53
N ILE A 132 -1.37 9.09 10.44
CA ILE A 132 -1.44 7.64 10.60
C ILE A 132 -1.56 7.32 12.08
N THR A 133 -2.78 7.05 12.53
CA THR A 133 -3.15 6.86 13.94
C THR A 133 -3.82 5.52 14.23
N ASP A 134 -4.32 4.84 13.19
CA ASP A 134 -4.97 3.53 13.28
C ASP A 134 -3.93 2.42 13.01
N TRP A 135 -3.47 1.80 14.06
CA TRP A 135 -2.45 0.75 14.01
C TRP A 135 -3.12 -0.61 13.97
N ALA A 136 -3.49 -1.01 12.76
CA ALA A 136 -4.25 -2.23 12.51
C ALA A 136 -3.37 -3.49 12.47
N ARG A 137 -4.04 -4.63 12.57
CA ARG A 137 -3.45 -5.95 12.29
C ARG A 137 -4.05 -6.47 11.00
N HIS A 138 -3.22 -6.59 9.96
CA HIS A 138 -3.63 -7.22 8.72
C HIS A 138 -3.13 -8.66 8.65
N PRO A 139 -3.93 -9.59 8.07
CA PRO A 139 -3.57 -11.01 8.03
C PRO A 139 -2.41 -11.30 7.06
N PHE A 140 -2.28 -10.51 5.98
CA PHE A 140 -1.28 -10.68 4.93
C PHE A 140 -0.74 -9.34 4.47
N THR A 141 0.50 -9.34 4.03
CA THR A 141 1.19 -8.23 3.35
C THR A 141 2.52 -8.75 2.78
N ASP A 142 2.89 -8.33 1.59
CA ASP A 142 4.11 -8.79 0.90
C ASP A 142 5.39 -8.46 1.65
N ILE A 143 5.42 -7.38 2.42
CA ILE A 143 6.60 -7.04 3.22
C ILE A 143 6.90 -8.03 4.34
N TRP A 144 5.93 -8.85 4.74
CA TRP A 144 6.17 -9.87 5.74
C TRP A 144 7.17 -10.94 5.28
N PRO A 145 6.98 -11.64 4.15
CA PRO A 145 7.98 -12.56 3.63
C PRO A 145 9.33 -11.90 3.35
N LEU A 146 9.32 -10.62 2.91
CA LEU A 146 10.55 -9.87 2.69
C LEU A 146 11.31 -9.63 3.99
N MET A 147 10.63 -9.17 5.03
CA MET A 147 11.23 -8.95 6.35
C MET A 147 11.81 -10.25 6.93
N GLU A 148 11.07 -11.38 6.82
CA GLU A 148 11.57 -12.67 7.30
C GLU A 148 12.80 -13.15 6.53
N LYS A 149 12.81 -12.96 5.20
CA LYS A 149 13.89 -13.43 4.34
C LYS A 149 15.14 -12.56 4.39
N PHE A 150 14.99 -11.23 4.46
CA PHE A 150 16.07 -10.27 4.29
C PHE A 150 16.44 -9.53 5.57
N ASN A 151 15.64 -9.63 6.61
CA ASN A 151 15.87 -9.04 7.94
C ASN A 151 16.07 -7.50 7.91
N PHE A 152 15.34 -6.79 7.05
CA PHE A 152 15.27 -5.33 7.05
C PHE A 152 13.96 -4.83 7.65
N SER A 153 13.93 -3.56 8.06
CA SER A 153 12.71 -2.93 8.60
C SER A 153 11.66 -2.75 7.52
N CYS A 154 10.37 -2.89 7.88
CA CYS A 154 9.25 -2.75 6.96
C CYS A 154 8.16 -1.83 7.52
N LEU A 155 7.47 -1.14 6.61
CA LEU A 155 6.25 -0.38 6.88
C LEU A 155 5.17 -0.81 5.89
N ASN A 156 3.94 -1.02 6.38
CA ASN A 156 2.77 -1.14 5.51
C ASN A 156 1.81 0.00 5.82
N LEU A 157 1.75 0.98 4.94
CA LEU A 157 1.08 2.27 5.13
C LEU A 157 -0.26 2.33 4.41
N ALA A 158 -1.13 3.22 4.89
CA ALA A 158 -2.38 3.57 4.24
C ALA A 158 -2.17 3.97 2.78
N ALA A 159 -3.04 3.49 1.90
CA ALA A 159 -3.00 3.74 0.46
C ALA A 159 -4.22 4.52 -0.06
N GLY A 160 -5.15 4.91 0.82
CA GLY A 160 -6.31 5.74 0.45
C GLY A 160 -7.48 4.98 -0.15
N TYR A 161 -7.50 3.65 -0.16
CA TYR A 161 -8.64 2.85 -0.59
C TYR A 161 -9.53 2.44 0.58
N TYR A 162 -10.82 2.28 0.30
CA TYR A 162 -11.87 2.01 1.28
C TYR A 162 -12.82 0.94 0.78
N ASN A 163 -13.49 0.24 1.68
CA ASN A 163 -14.42 -0.85 1.37
C ASN A 163 -13.80 -1.90 0.43
N TYR A 164 -12.50 -2.14 0.61
CA TYR A 164 -11.74 -3.11 -0.19
C TYR A 164 -12.42 -4.49 -0.18
N HIS A 165 -12.13 -5.31 -1.18
CA HIS A 165 -12.72 -6.64 -1.37
C HIS A 165 -14.25 -6.62 -1.60
N THR A 166 -14.83 -5.47 -1.92
CA THR A 166 -16.26 -5.35 -2.24
C THR A 166 -16.50 -4.62 -3.56
N SER A 167 -17.68 -4.80 -4.14
CA SER A 167 -18.08 -4.02 -5.32
C SER A 167 -18.26 -2.52 -5.05
N LYS A 168 -18.26 -2.10 -3.78
CA LYS A 168 -18.40 -0.70 -3.35
C LYS A 168 -17.06 -0.07 -2.96
N GLU A 169 -15.98 -0.66 -3.39
CA GLU A 169 -14.64 -0.13 -3.16
C GLU A 169 -14.51 1.25 -3.80
N TYR A 170 -13.82 2.15 -3.10
CA TYR A 170 -13.53 3.50 -3.58
C TYR A 170 -12.18 4.00 -3.05
N VAL A 171 -11.67 5.04 -3.68
CA VAL A 171 -10.41 5.68 -3.34
C VAL A 171 -10.65 7.15 -3.03
N ILE A 172 -10.08 7.66 -1.94
CA ILE A 172 -10.03 9.10 -1.62
C ILE A 172 -8.68 9.65 -2.14
N VAL A 173 -8.75 10.56 -3.10
CA VAL A 173 -7.55 11.07 -3.79
C VAL A 173 -6.61 11.80 -2.82
N ASP A 174 -7.15 12.57 -1.88
CA ASP A 174 -6.35 13.31 -0.90
C ASP A 174 -5.57 12.38 0.04
N ASP A 175 -6.11 11.21 0.35
CA ASP A 175 -5.42 10.22 1.18
C ASP A 175 -4.26 9.56 0.40
N VAL A 176 -4.44 9.29 -0.89
CA VAL A 176 -3.36 8.82 -1.77
C VAL A 176 -2.25 9.87 -1.86
N GLN A 177 -2.62 11.15 -2.01
CA GLN A 177 -1.67 12.25 -2.04
C GLN A 177 -0.88 12.36 -0.71
N ASN A 178 -1.56 12.24 0.42
CA ASN A 178 -0.92 12.23 1.74
C ASN A 178 0.06 11.05 1.90
N ALA A 179 -0.30 9.87 1.40
CA ALA A 179 0.59 8.70 1.39
C ALA A 179 1.84 8.93 0.53
N PHE A 180 1.68 9.60 -0.61
CA PHE A 180 2.79 10.01 -1.47
C PHE A 180 3.75 10.97 -0.73
N GLU A 181 3.23 12.02 -0.12
CA GLU A 181 4.03 13.01 0.61
C GLU A 181 4.77 12.39 1.80
N LEU A 182 4.12 11.47 2.52
CA LEU A 182 4.78 10.68 3.57
C LEU A 182 5.94 9.86 3.01
N GLY A 183 5.75 9.18 1.87
CA GLY A 183 6.81 8.41 1.22
C GLY A 183 8.03 9.23 0.83
N LEU A 184 7.83 10.46 0.31
CA LEU A 184 8.92 11.38 0.00
C LEU A 184 9.72 11.76 1.25
N LYS A 185 9.06 11.99 2.39
CA LYS A 185 9.73 12.30 3.67
C LYS A 185 10.47 11.08 4.23
N LEU A 186 9.86 9.90 4.17
CA LEU A 186 10.46 8.66 4.64
C LEU A 186 11.71 8.29 3.83
N HIS A 187 11.81 8.67 2.56
CA HIS A 187 13.01 8.43 1.76
C HIS A 187 14.24 9.20 2.27
N GLN A 188 14.05 10.26 3.04
CA GLN A 188 15.13 11.14 3.53
C GLN A 188 15.78 10.64 4.84
N ILE A 189 15.28 9.56 5.44
CA ILE A 189 15.78 9.00 6.69
C ILE A 189 16.83 7.92 6.44
#